data_35b8c68865109150afb9d689d19458b6
#
_entry.id   35b8c68865109150afb9d689d19458b6
#
_cell.length_a   1.000
_cell.length_b   1.000
_cell.length_c   1.000
_cell.angle_alpha   90.00
_cell.angle_beta   90.00
_cell.angle_gamma   90.00
#
_symmetry.space_group_name_H-M   'P 1'
#
loop_
_entity.id
_entity.type
_entity.pdbx_description
1 polymer ?
#
loop_
_entity_poly.entity_id
_entity_poly.type
_entity_poly.pdbx_seq_one_letter_code
_entity_poly.pdbx_strand_id
1 'polypeptide(L)'
;MGKDSLATVILALMHHEPLDEIVYCEVMFDKEISGEVPEHRTFIYETAIPWLRRAGLNVKILRANTTYKECFTKTIQRGKGKGKLKGFPLCGRCNIQRDCKVRPIQKYMKSLPQDTQQYVGLATDEQDRLMRLQEKQISLLEQYACSESEAWELCHRYGLLSPVYDFTDRNGCWFCPNATLPELRHLYDHHPDLWREMLALQALPNKATEKFNRELRFSDYDILFHNEDAQLCWFTQ
;
A
#
# COMPACT_ATOMS: atom_id res chain seq x y z
N MET A 1 -2.83 -5.50 3.68
CA MET A 1 -3.18 -5.71 5.11
C MET A 1 -2.06 -5.14 5.96
N GLY A 2 -2.22 -3.92 6.50
CA GLY A 2 -1.24 -3.32 7.41
C GLY A 2 -1.56 -3.64 8.88
N LYS A 3 -0.65 -3.23 9.80
CA LYS A 3 -0.78 -3.43 11.23
C LYS A 3 -2.13 -2.96 11.79
N ASP A 4 -2.57 -1.76 11.43
CA ASP A 4 -3.82 -1.18 11.97
C ASP A 4 -5.06 -1.98 11.55
N SER A 5 -5.08 -2.50 10.31
CA SER A 5 -6.16 -3.38 9.85
C SER A 5 -6.16 -4.73 10.58
N LEU A 6 -4.99 -5.30 10.85
CA LEU A 6 -4.88 -6.57 11.59
C LEU A 6 -5.19 -6.36 13.07
N ALA A 7 -4.72 -5.27 13.68
CA ALA A 7 -5.08 -4.90 15.05
C ALA A 7 -6.60 -4.69 15.21
N THR A 8 -7.25 -4.06 14.22
CA THR A 8 -8.72 -3.94 14.18
C THR A 8 -9.41 -5.30 14.26
N VAL A 9 -8.92 -6.29 13.49
CA VAL A 9 -9.48 -7.66 13.53
C VAL A 9 -9.22 -8.34 14.88
N ILE A 10 -8.02 -8.19 15.43
CA ILE A 10 -7.69 -8.75 16.75
C ILE A 10 -8.61 -8.16 17.83
N LEU A 11 -8.82 -6.84 17.83
CA LEU A 11 -9.73 -6.18 18.77
C LEU A 11 -11.18 -6.66 18.57
N ALA A 12 -11.64 -6.80 17.33
CA ALA A 12 -12.97 -7.34 17.04
C ALA A 12 -13.16 -8.72 17.66
N LEU A 13 -12.18 -9.61 17.53
CA LEU A 13 -12.22 -10.95 18.12
C LEU A 13 -12.16 -10.92 19.66
N MET A 14 -11.31 -10.07 20.24
CA MET A 14 -11.14 -9.93 21.70
C MET A 14 -12.42 -9.42 22.37
N HIS A 15 -13.13 -8.52 21.72
CA HIS A 15 -14.32 -7.87 22.26
C HIS A 15 -15.64 -8.44 21.72
N HIS A 16 -15.57 -9.52 20.95
CA HIS A 16 -16.74 -10.18 20.34
C HIS A 16 -17.58 -9.24 19.46
N GLU A 17 -16.90 -8.29 18.78
CA GLU A 17 -17.56 -7.41 17.81
C GLU A 17 -18.02 -8.21 16.58
N PRO A 18 -19.16 -7.86 15.98
CA PRO A 18 -19.64 -8.53 14.77
C PRO A 18 -18.63 -8.41 13.63
N LEU A 19 -18.21 -9.53 13.05
CA LEU A 19 -17.22 -9.55 11.98
C LEU A 19 -17.51 -10.70 11.01
N ASP A 20 -18.18 -10.38 9.91
CA ASP A 20 -18.63 -11.38 8.92
C ASP A 20 -17.56 -11.68 7.88
N GLU A 21 -16.79 -10.67 7.45
CA GLU A 21 -15.83 -10.82 6.36
C GLU A 21 -14.68 -9.81 6.45
N ILE A 22 -13.50 -10.27 6.10
CA ILE A 22 -12.30 -9.44 5.94
C ILE A 22 -12.10 -9.14 4.45
N VAL A 23 -12.07 -7.87 4.08
CA VAL A 23 -11.84 -7.44 2.70
C VAL A 23 -10.40 -6.95 2.54
N TYR A 24 -9.63 -7.68 1.76
CA TYR A 24 -8.29 -7.26 1.33
C TYR A 24 -8.31 -6.86 -0.14
N CYS A 25 -7.93 -5.63 -0.45
CA CYS A 25 -7.80 -5.17 -1.83
C CYS A 25 -6.33 -5.07 -2.20
N GLU A 26 -5.87 -6.02 -3.02
CA GLU A 26 -4.51 -6.08 -3.54
C GLU A 26 -4.38 -5.13 -4.74
N VAL A 27 -3.48 -4.16 -4.65
CA VAL A 27 -3.12 -3.29 -5.77
C VAL A 27 -2.12 -4.02 -6.64
N MET A 28 -2.39 -4.11 -7.94
CA MET A 28 -1.50 -4.79 -8.88
C MET A 28 -0.65 -3.77 -9.64
N PHE A 29 0.65 -4.06 -9.80
CA PHE A 29 1.55 -3.29 -10.67
C PHE A 29 1.20 -3.53 -12.16
N ASP A 30 1.11 -4.79 -12.54
CA ASP A 30 0.57 -5.24 -13.82
C ASP A 30 -0.34 -6.47 -13.61
N LYS A 31 -0.54 -7.32 -14.60
CA LYS A 31 -1.42 -8.49 -14.49
C LYS A 31 -0.87 -9.60 -13.59
N GLU A 32 0.44 -9.64 -13.39
CA GLU A 32 1.16 -10.72 -12.70
C GLU A 32 1.83 -10.22 -11.41
N ILE A 33 2.39 -9.01 -11.44
CA ILE A 33 3.18 -8.44 -10.35
C ILE A 33 2.27 -7.69 -9.38
N SER A 34 2.33 -8.07 -8.12
CA SER A 34 1.66 -7.35 -7.03
C SER A 34 2.30 -5.99 -6.79
N GLY A 35 1.53 -5.04 -6.31
CA GLY A 35 2.03 -3.74 -5.84
C GLY A 35 2.53 -3.76 -4.40
N GLU A 36 2.27 -4.84 -3.66
CA GLU A 36 2.81 -4.99 -2.31
C GLU A 36 4.32 -5.27 -2.37
N VAL A 37 5.08 -4.75 -1.41
CA VAL A 37 6.47 -5.15 -1.22
C VAL A 37 6.53 -6.68 -1.08
N PRO A 38 7.46 -7.40 -1.74
CA PRO A 38 7.44 -8.86 -1.80
C PRO A 38 7.36 -9.56 -0.44
N GLU A 39 8.10 -9.09 0.56
CA GLU A 39 8.08 -9.61 1.93
C GLU A 39 6.70 -9.42 2.57
N HIS A 40 6.09 -8.26 2.34
CA HIS A 40 4.74 -8.00 2.83
C HIS A 40 3.69 -8.86 2.14
N ARG A 41 3.83 -9.08 0.85
CA ARG A 41 2.95 -9.98 0.10
C ARG A 41 3.04 -11.41 0.62
N THR A 42 4.26 -11.91 0.81
CA THR A 42 4.51 -13.23 1.41
C THR A 42 3.87 -13.33 2.78
N PHE A 43 4.09 -12.34 3.65
CA PHE A 43 3.45 -12.28 4.96
C PHE A 43 1.92 -12.32 4.88
N ILE A 44 1.30 -11.57 3.95
CA ILE A 44 -0.16 -11.58 3.78
C ILE A 44 -0.67 -12.98 3.44
N TYR A 45 -0.04 -13.64 2.45
CA TYR A 45 -0.55 -14.91 1.93
C TYR A 45 -0.17 -16.12 2.78
N GLU A 46 1.00 -16.10 3.43
CA GLU A 46 1.53 -17.24 4.17
C GLU A 46 1.29 -17.13 5.69
N THR A 47 1.05 -15.93 6.21
CA THR A 47 0.85 -15.71 7.65
C THR A 47 -0.52 -15.13 7.95
N ALA A 48 -0.84 -13.92 7.45
CA ALA A 48 -2.04 -13.19 7.86
C ALA A 48 -3.32 -13.88 7.39
N ILE A 49 -3.47 -14.19 6.11
CA ILE A 49 -4.67 -14.87 5.58
C ILE A 49 -4.87 -16.25 6.22
N PRO A 50 -3.86 -17.13 6.34
CA PRO A 50 -4.00 -18.38 7.06
C PRO A 50 -4.41 -18.22 8.52
N TRP A 51 -3.88 -17.22 9.22
CA TRP A 51 -4.28 -16.93 10.59
C TRP A 51 -5.75 -16.53 10.69
N LEU A 52 -6.19 -15.58 9.84
CA LEU A 52 -7.58 -15.14 9.78
C LEU A 52 -8.56 -16.31 9.51
N ARG A 53 -8.19 -17.18 8.58
CA ARG A 53 -9.00 -18.37 8.25
C ARG A 53 -9.05 -19.39 9.39
N ARG A 54 -7.95 -19.59 10.12
CA ARG A 54 -7.95 -20.44 11.33
C ARG A 54 -8.81 -19.86 12.45
N ALA A 55 -8.92 -18.53 12.52
CA ALA A 55 -9.85 -17.84 13.42
C ALA A 55 -11.33 -17.91 12.95
N GLY A 56 -11.63 -18.64 11.89
CA GLY A 56 -12.99 -18.81 11.36
C GLY A 56 -13.48 -17.67 10.48
N LEU A 57 -12.61 -16.71 10.11
CA LEU A 57 -12.99 -15.53 9.35
C LEU A 57 -12.92 -15.78 7.84
N ASN A 58 -13.94 -15.31 7.12
CA ASN A 58 -13.93 -15.28 5.67
C ASN A 58 -13.02 -14.14 5.16
N VAL A 59 -12.12 -14.44 4.22
CA VAL A 59 -11.22 -13.45 3.63
C VAL A 59 -11.49 -13.29 2.16
N LYS A 60 -12.03 -12.14 1.78
CA LYS A 60 -12.29 -11.73 0.40
C LYS A 60 -11.13 -10.94 -0.15
N ILE A 61 -10.53 -11.45 -1.23
CA ILE A 61 -9.45 -10.73 -1.95
C ILE A 61 -10.08 -10.02 -3.15
N LEU A 62 -9.91 -8.70 -3.20
CA LEU A 62 -10.33 -7.86 -4.32
C LEU A 62 -9.10 -7.41 -5.11
N ARG A 63 -9.28 -7.28 -6.42
CA ARG A 63 -8.33 -6.63 -7.34
C ARG A 63 -9.09 -5.71 -8.27
N ALA A 64 -8.52 -4.58 -8.61
CA ALA A 64 -9.10 -3.70 -9.63
C ALA A 64 -8.98 -4.33 -11.02
N ASN A 65 -9.86 -3.93 -11.92
CA ASN A 65 -9.75 -4.27 -13.35
C ASN A 65 -8.65 -3.46 -14.05
N THR A 66 -7.97 -2.56 -13.33
CA THR A 66 -6.86 -1.75 -13.84
C THR A 66 -5.66 -1.86 -12.90
N THR A 67 -4.47 -1.73 -13.48
CA THR A 67 -3.18 -1.88 -12.81
C THR A 67 -2.44 -0.55 -12.74
N TYR A 68 -1.34 -0.50 -11.98
CA TYR A 68 -0.46 0.67 -11.96
C TYR A 68 0.07 1.00 -13.37
N LYS A 69 0.60 0.00 -14.08
CA LYS A 69 1.18 0.15 -15.42
C LYS A 69 0.17 0.69 -16.43
N GLU A 70 -1.07 0.21 -16.39
CA GLU A 70 -2.16 0.74 -17.21
C GLU A 70 -2.55 2.17 -16.83
N CYS A 71 -2.59 2.50 -15.54
CA CYS A 71 -2.83 3.85 -15.07
C CYS A 71 -1.71 4.81 -15.50
N PHE A 72 -0.45 4.37 -15.43
CA PHE A 72 0.73 5.13 -15.82
C PHE A 72 0.74 5.44 -17.32
N THR A 73 0.51 4.42 -18.16
CA THR A 73 0.55 4.51 -19.63
C THR A 73 -0.71 5.07 -20.25
N LYS A 74 -1.75 5.31 -19.44
CA LYS A 74 -3.02 5.86 -19.93
C LYS A 74 -2.81 7.24 -20.53
N THR A 75 -3.25 7.44 -21.76
CA THR A 75 -3.20 8.73 -22.46
C THR A 75 -4.24 9.70 -21.88
N ILE A 76 -3.81 10.93 -21.65
CA ILE A 76 -4.66 12.03 -21.19
C ILE A 76 -5.52 12.50 -22.37
N GLN A 77 -6.83 12.51 -22.19
CA GLN A 77 -7.79 12.82 -23.27
C GLN A 77 -8.15 14.32 -23.35
N ARG A 78 -7.96 15.11 -22.28
CA ARG A 78 -8.38 16.52 -22.19
C ARG A 78 -7.36 17.37 -21.41
N GLY A 79 -7.41 18.68 -21.62
CA GLY A 79 -6.57 19.65 -20.92
C GLY A 79 -5.15 19.78 -21.44
N LYS A 80 -4.28 20.48 -20.71
CA LYS A 80 -2.90 20.82 -21.09
C LYS A 80 -2.01 19.60 -21.38
N GLY A 81 -2.35 18.43 -20.83
CA GLY A 81 -1.61 17.18 -21.04
C GLY A 81 -2.16 16.28 -22.14
N LYS A 82 -3.14 16.73 -22.96
CA LYS A 82 -3.76 15.91 -24.01
C LYS A 82 -2.70 15.27 -24.93
N GLY A 83 -2.85 13.98 -25.15
CA GLY A 83 -1.93 13.17 -25.97
C GLY A 83 -0.69 12.67 -25.22
N LYS A 84 -0.44 13.10 -23.98
CA LYS A 84 0.65 12.59 -23.14
C LYS A 84 0.20 11.38 -22.35
N LEU A 85 1.15 10.50 -22.00
CA LEU A 85 0.96 9.49 -20.97
C LEU A 85 0.78 10.17 -19.61
N LYS A 86 0.00 9.60 -18.70
CA LYS A 86 -0.16 10.16 -17.35
C LYS A 86 1.17 10.26 -16.61
N GLY A 87 1.97 9.19 -16.64
CA GLY A 87 3.22 9.11 -15.90
C GLY A 87 3.00 8.81 -14.41
N PHE A 88 3.95 9.20 -13.59
CA PHE A 88 3.94 8.92 -12.15
C PHE A 88 2.74 9.56 -11.43
N PRO A 89 2.16 8.87 -10.43
CA PRO A 89 1.11 9.44 -9.61
C PRO A 89 1.63 10.62 -8.78
N LEU A 90 0.76 11.59 -8.53
CA LEU A 90 1.12 12.75 -7.72
C LEU A 90 1.16 12.38 -6.23
N CYS A 91 2.18 12.90 -5.53
CA CYS A 91 2.26 12.80 -4.06
C CYS A 91 1.04 13.44 -3.41
N GLY A 92 0.46 12.77 -2.42
CA GLY A 92 -0.70 13.25 -1.66
C GLY A 92 -2.07 13.03 -2.33
N ARG A 93 -2.16 12.87 -3.65
CA ARG A 93 -3.39 12.55 -4.39
C ARG A 93 -3.17 11.38 -5.33
N CYS A 94 -2.89 10.22 -4.74
CA CYS A 94 -2.58 9.01 -5.49
C CYS A 94 -3.81 8.50 -6.26
N ASN A 95 -3.78 8.64 -7.59
CA ASN A 95 -4.82 8.07 -8.45
C ASN A 95 -4.83 6.55 -8.45
N ILE A 96 -3.71 5.90 -8.12
CA ILE A 96 -3.63 4.44 -7.97
C ILE A 96 -4.42 3.99 -6.75
N GLN A 97 -4.26 4.66 -5.60
CA GLN A 97 -5.06 4.39 -4.41
C GLN A 97 -6.56 4.50 -4.72
N ARG A 98 -6.96 5.59 -5.41
CA ARG A 98 -8.35 5.80 -5.80
C ARG A 98 -8.87 4.72 -6.72
N ASP A 99 -8.15 4.44 -7.81
CA ASP A 99 -8.65 3.62 -8.93
C ASP A 99 -8.43 2.12 -8.68
N CYS A 100 -7.31 1.74 -8.03
CA CYS A 100 -6.93 0.35 -7.82
C CYS A 100 -7.25 -0.20 -6.41
N LYS A 101 -7.64 0.65 -5.45
CA LYS A 101 -7.98 0.21 -4.08
C LYS A 101 -9.36 0.71 -3.65
N VAL A 102 -9.59 2.02 -3.59
CA VAL A 102 -10.82 2.60 -3.03
C VAL A 102 -12.04 2.23 -3.87
N ARG A 103 -11.98 2.40 -5.20
CA ARG A 103 -13.11 2.09 -6.09
C ARG A 103 -13.53 0.62 -6.08
N PRO A 104 -12.63 -0.37 -6.13
CA PRO A 104 -13.00 -1.79 -5.96
C PRO A 104 -13.71 -2.05 -4.64
N ILE A 105 -13.19 -1.52 -3.52
CA ILE A 105 -13.81 -1.67 -2.21
C ILE A 105 -15.21 -1.03 -2.21
N GLN A 106 -15.34 0.20 -2.68
CA GLN A 106 -16.64 0.89 -2.75
C GLN A 106 -17.66 0.15 -3.64
N LYS A 107 -17.19 -0.43 -4.76
CA LYS A 107 -18.05 -1.25 -5.63
C LYS A 107 -18.52 -2.50 -4.90
N TYR A 108 -17.63 -3.14 -4.17
CA TYR A 108 -17.96 -4.32 -3.37
C TYR A 108 -18.94 -3.97 -2.25
N MET A 109 -18.67 -2.93 -1.47
CA MET A 109 -19.56 -2.47 -0.39
C MET A 109 -20.99 -2.18 -0.89
N LYS A 110 -21.14 -1.62 -2.10
CA LYS A 110 -22.45 -1.39 -2.72
C LYS A 110 -23.21 -2.67 -3.09
N SER A 111 -22.55 -3.80 -3.17
CA SER A 111 -23.18 -5.11 -3.43
C SER A 111 -23.60 -5.86 -2.15
N LEU A 112 -23.21 -5.34 -0.98
CA LEU A 112 -23.58 -5.89 0.32
C LEU A 112 -24.92 -5.30 0.82
N PRO A 113 -25.55 -5.91 1.83
CA PRO A 113 -26.76 -5.36 2.45
C PRO A 113 -26.60 -3.89 2.88
N GLN A 114 -27.69 -3.14 2.88
CA GLN A 114 -27.63 -1.68 3.16
C GLN A 114 -27.21 -1.34 4.59
N ASP A 115 -27.42 -2.24 5.53
CA ASP A 115 -27.04 -2.13 6.95
C ASP A 115 -25.60 -2.54 7.25
N THR A 116 -24.86 -2.98 6.22
CA THR A 116 -23.44 -3.36 6.38
C THR A 116 -22.60 -2.17 6.87
N GLN A 117 -21.88 -2.37 7.95
CA GLN A 117 -20.88 -1.45 8.49
C GLN A 117 -19.48 -1.87 8.05
N GLN A 118 -18.56 -0.92 7.99
CA GLN A 118 -17.17 -1.14 7.62
C GLN A 118 -16.25 -0.76 8.78
N TYR A 119 -15.53 -1.72 9.30
CA TYR A 119 -14.40 -1.43 10.17
C TYR A 119 -13.19 -0.96 9.36
N VAL A 120 -12.55 0.13 9.81
CA VAL A 120 -11.37 0.71 9.20
C VAL A 120 -10.26 0.83 10.24
N GLY A 121 -9.04 0.43 9.87
CA GLY A 121 -7.88 0.53 10.75
C GLY A 121 -7.34 1.96 10.78
N LEU A 122 -7.87 2.76 11.69
CA LEU A 122 -7.42 4.12 12.01
C LEU A 122 -7.17 4.19 13.50
N ALA A 123 -5.94 4.47 13.90
CA ALA A 123 -5.55 4.57 15.29
C ALA A 123 -6.01 5.89 15.94
N THR A 124 -6.03 5.93 17.27
CA THR A 124 -6.48 7.11 18.03
C THR A 124 -5.66 8.36 17.76
N ASP A 125 -4.40 8.22 17.41
CA ASP A 125 -3.48 9.31 17.09
C ASP A 125 -3.60 9.82 15.63
N GLU A 126 -4.48 9.22 14.82
CA GLU A 126 -4.79 9.67 13.45
C GLU A 126 -6.04 10.58 13.38
N GLN A 127 -6.16 11.57 14.24
CA GLN A 127 -7.36 12.42 14.44
C GLN A 127 -7.89 13.04 13.14
N ASP A 128 -7.00 13.57 12.28
CA ASP A 128 -7.38 14.16 10.99
C ASP A 128 -8.08 13.16 10.05
N ARG A 129 -7.77 11.87 10.18
CA ARG A 129 -8.37 10.79 9.39
C ARG A 129 -9.67 10.31 10.02
N LEU A 130 -9.71 10.22 11.34
CA LEU A 130 -10.91 9.86 12.11
C LEU A 130 -12.06 10.83 11.85
N MET A 131 -11.79 12.14 11.84
CA MET A 131 -12.79 13.17 11.51
C MET A 131 -13.39 13.07 10.10
N ARG A 132 -12.80 12.27 9.21
CA ARG A 132 -13.27 12.04 7.83
C ARG A 132 -13.99 10.71 7.65
N LEU A 133 -14.23 9.97 8.72
CA LEU A 133 -15.00 8.74 8.66
C LEU A 133 -16.41 9.01 8.13
N GLN A 134 -16.88 8.12 7.30
CA GLN A 134 -18.25 8.16 6.77
C GLN A 134 -19.20 7.48 7.76
N GLU A 135 -20.49 7.78 7.67
CA GLU A 135 -21.54 7.29 8.58
C GLU A 135 -21.50 5.78 8.86
N LYS A 136 -21.10 4.98 7.86
CA LYS A 136 -21.01 3.52 8.00
C LYS A 136 -19.62 2.98 8.30
N GLN A 137 -18.66 3.86 8.58
CA GLN A 137 -17.30 3.51 8.92
C GLN A 137 -17.06 3.67 10.41
N ILE A 138 -16.47 2.65 11.02
CA ILE A 138 -16.16 2.60 12.44
C ILE A 138 -14.69 2.27 12.59
N SER A 139 -13.98 2.95 13.49
CA SER A 139 -12.67 2.54 13.93
C SER A 139 -12.75 1.85 15.28
N LEU A 140 -12.47 0.56 15.34
CA LEU A 140 -12.33 -0.16 16.60
C LEU A 140 -11.06 0.25 17.36
N LEU A 141 -10.02 0.72 16.65
CA LEU A 141 -8.83 1.26 17.30
C LEU A 141 -9.17 2.52 18.10
N GLU A 142 -10.00 3.42 17.54
CA GLU A 142 -10.51 4.58 18.30
C GLU A 142 -11.43 4.15 19.44
N GLN A 143 -12.38 3.26 19.18
CA GLN A 143 -13.35 2.79 20.17
C GLN A 143 -12.67 2.18 21.40
N TYR A 144 -11.57 1.46 21.21
CA TYR A 144 -10.81 0.80 22.26
C TYR A 144 -9.53 1.55 22.64
N ALA A 145 -9.44 2.84 22.30
CA ALA A 145 -8.34 3.74 22.64
C ALA A 145 -6.94 3.18 22.27
N CYS A 146 -6.82 2.55 21.10
CA CYS A 146 -5.60 1.92 20.61
C CYS A 146 -4.86 2.88 19.67
N SER A 147 -3.65 3.27 20.03
CA SER A 147 -2.72 4.09 19.26
C SER A 147 -2.00 3.25 18.19
N GLU A 148 -1.28 3.90 17.25
CA GLU A 148 -0.45 3.20 16.25
C GLU A 148 0.63 2.32 16.92
N SER A 149 1.20 2.76 18.04
CA SER A 149 2.18 1.99 18.79
C SER A 149 1.55 0.75 19.44
N GLU A 150 0.38 0.90 20.06
CA GLU A 150 -0.34 -0.24 20.65
C GLU A 150 -0.85 -1.22 19.59
N ALA A 151 -1.26 -0.74 18.42
CA ALA A 151 -1.61 -1.58 17.29
C ALA A 151 -0.40 -2.40 16.79
N TRP A 152 0.79 -1.79 16.79
CA TRP A 152 2.04 -2.48 16.49
C TRP A 152 2.34 -3.59 17.48
N GLU A 153 2.30 -3.28 18.79
CA GLU A 153 2.54 -4.25 19.87
C GLU A 153 1.50 -5.39 19.84
N LEU A 154 0.24 -5.04 19.59
CA LEU A 154 -0.83 -6.03 19.48
C LEU A 154 -0.55 -7.01 18.34
N CYS A 155 -0.22 -6.51 17.14
CA CYS A 155 0.14 -7.34 16.01
C CYS A 155 1.38 -8.19 16.29
N HIS A 156 2.41 -7.63 16.94
CA HIS A 156 3.62 -8.35 17.33
C HIS A 156 3.29 -9.53 18.26
N ARG A 157 2.49 -9.29 19.28
CA ARG A 157 2.05 -10.31 20.26
C ARG A 157 1.31 -11.50 19.60
N TYR A 158 0.55 -11.24 18.55
CA TYR A 158 -0.19 -12.28 17.82
C TYR A 158 0.59 -12.88 16.65
N GLY A 159 1.86 -12.49 16.42
CA GLY A 159 2.66 -12.93 15.29
C GLY A 159 2.13 -12.43 13.95
N LEU A 160 1.46 -11.28 13.96
CA LEU A 160 0.83 -10.64 12.80
C LEU A 160 1.51 -9.31 12.43
N LEU A 161 2.74 -9.12 12.82
CA LEU A 161 3.55 -8.00 12.36
C LEU A 161 4.32 -8.38 11.10
N SER A 162 4.17 -7.58 10.05
CA SER A 162 4.85 -7.82 8.79
C SER A 162 6.34 -7.48 8.87
N PRO A 163 7.23 -8.25 8.21
CA PRO A 163 8.66 -7.95 8.15
C PRO A 163 9.00 -6.57 7.55
N VAL A 164 8.10 -5.96 6.79
CA VAL A 164 8.36 -4.61 6.24
C VAL A 164 8.58 -3.56 7.33
N TYR A 165 8.05 -3.78 8.53
CA TYR A 165 8.23 -2.85 9.66
C TYR A 165 9.64 -2.89 10.27
N ASP A 166 10.53 -3.76 9.78
CA ASP A 166 11.96 -3.77 10.12
C ASP A 166 12.73 -2.65 9.41
N PHE A 167 12.22 -2.12 8.29
CA PHE A 167 12.87 -1.07 7.50
C PHE A 167 11.96 0.12 7.15
N THR A 168 10.68 0.11 7.52
CA THR A 168 9.74 1.22 7.30
C THR A 168 8.69 1.30 8.38
N ASP A 169 8.26 2.51 8.71
CA ASP A 169 7.16 2.75 9.67
C ASP A 169 5.76 2.62 9.03
N ARG A 170 5.71 2.44 7.72
CA ARG A 170 4.46 2.40 6.97
C ARG A 170 4.39 1.22 6.01
N ASN A 171 3.18 0.83 5.69
CA ASN A 171 2.91 -0.12 4.62
C ASN A 171 2.42 0.61 3.37
N GLY A 172 3.11 0.42 2.26
CA GLY A 172 2.79 1.05 0.97
C GLY A 172 3.10 0.13 -0.22
N CYS A 173 2.70 0.59 -1.41
CA CYS A 173 3.14 -0.08 -2.64
C CYS A 173 4.64 0.19 -2.86
N TRP A 174 5.38 -0.79 -3.37
CA TRP A 174 6.81 -0.64 -3.65
C TRP A 174 7.13 0.45 -4.70
N PHE A 175 6.15 0.85 -5.51
CA PHE A 175 6.23 1.95 -6.47
C PHE A 175 5.61 3.26 -5.95
N CYS A 176 5.49 3.45 -4.65
CA CYS A 176 4.81 4.62 -4.07
C CYS A 176 5.67 5.89 -4.21
N PRO A 177 5.15 7.00 -4.77
CA PRO A 177 5.91 8.25 -4.87
C PRO A 177 6.16 8.93 -3.50
N ASN A 178 5.54 8.44 -2.43
CA ASN A 178 5.80 8.86 -1.06
C ASN A 178 6.75 7.89 -0.33
N ALA A 179 7.43 6.99 -1.07
CA ALA A 179 8.44 6.12 -0.47
C ALA A 179 9.58 6.94 0.11
N THR A 180 10.05 6.53 1.29
CA THR A 180 11.23 7.09 1.94
C THR A 180 12.51 6.58 1.28
N LEU A 181 13.64 7.24 1.55
CA LEU A 181 14.93 6.79 1.01
C LEU A 181 15.29 5.36 1.45
N PRO A 182 15.11 4.95 2.72
CA PRO A 182 15.31 3.56 3.12
C PRO A 182 14.41 2.55 2.37
N GLU A 183 13.13 2.88 2.13
CA GLU A 183 12.24 2.02 1.34
C GLU A 183 12.73 1.84 -0.10
N LEU A 184 13.19 2.93 -0.74
CA LEU A 184 13.75 2.88 -2.08
C LEU A 184 15.09 2.14 -2.12
N ARG A 185 15.95 2.33 -1.10
CA ARG A 185 17.22 1.61 -0.98
C ARG A 185 16.98 0.12 -0.80
N HIS A 186 16.02 -0.27 0.06
CA HIS A 186 15.63 -1.67 0.20
C HIS A 186 15.17 -2.29 -1.13
N LEU A 187 14.34 -1.56 -1.90
CA LEU A 187 13.88 -2.02 -3.22
C LEU A 187 15.05 -2.19 -4.19
N TYR A 188 15.98 -1.24 -4.22
CA TYR A 188 17.18 -1.30 -5.07
C TYR A 188 18.06 -2.50 -4.75
N ASP A 189 18.35 -2.74 -3.46
CA ASP A 189 19.25 -3.79 -3.01
C ASP A 189 18.66 -5.19 -3.14
N HIS A 190 17.37 -5.37 -2.83
CA HIS A 190 16.77 -6.69 -2.67
C HIS A 190 15.83 -7.08 -3.82
N HIS A 191 15.34 -6.12 -4.61
CA HIS A 191 14.36 -6.36 -5.67
C HIS A 191 14.77 -5.69 -7.00
N PRO A 192 15.94 -6.03 -7.56
CA PRO A 192 16.45 -5.37 -8.77
C PRO A 192 15.54 -5.56 -9.99
N ASP A 193 14.70 -6.60 -10.02
CA ASP A 193 13.73 -6.80 -11.09
C ASP A 193 12.62 -5.74 -11.03
N LEU A 194 12.08 -5.48 -9.85
CA LEU A 194 11.08 -4.43 -9.64
C LEU A 194 11.66 -3.03 -9.86
N TRP A 195 12.92 -2.82 -9.47
CA TRP A 195 13.64 -1.58 -9.73
C TRP A 195 13.75 -1.32 -11.22
N ARG A 196 14.13 -2.33 -12.02
CA ARG A 196 14.20 -2.24 -13.49
C ARG A 196 12.85 -1.93 -14.14
N GLU A 197 11.75 -2.46 -13.63
CA GLU A 197 10.40 -2.13 -14.10
C GLU A 197 10.10 -0.63 -13.95
N MET A 198 10.50 0.00 -12.84
CA MET A 198 10.33 1.43 -12.63
C MET A 198 11.24 2.27 -13.55
N LEU A 199 12.48 1.85 -13.77
CA LEU A 199 13.37 2.49 -14.74
C LEU A 199 12.82 2.39 -16.17
N ALA A 200 12.25 1.25 -16.54
CA ALA A 200 11.59 1.09 -17.84
C ALA A 200 10.41 2.07 -18.00
N LEU A 201 9.60 2.27 -16.97
CA LEU A 201 8.54 3.28 -16.99
C LEU A 201 9.09 4.70 -17.03
N GLN A 202 10.20 4.97 -16.31
CA GLN A 202 10.87 6.27 -16.37
C GLN A 202 11.38 6.59 -17.78
N ALA A 203 11.84 5.60 -18.52
CA ALA A 203 12.35 5.75 -19.88
C ALA A 203 11.27 6.03 -20.94
N LEU A 204 9.98 5.75 -20.66
CA LEU A 204 8.91 6.01 -21.62
C LEU A 204 8.86 7.50 -21.98
N PRO A 205 8.67 7.85 -23.27
CA PRO A 205 8.60 9.24 -23.71
C PRO A 205 7.23 9.87 -23.40
N ASN A 206 7.18 11.19 -23.50
CA ASN A 206 5.94 11.98 -23.54
C ASN A 206 5.01 11.76 -22.33
N LYS A 207 5.57 11.72 -21.13
CA LYS A 207 4.79 11.67 -19.87
C LYS A 207 4.36 13.08 -19.43
N ALA A 208 3.20 13.20 -18.84
CA ALA A 208 2.75 14.44 -18.20
C ALA A 208 3.43 14.66 -16.84
N THR A 209 3.71 13.58 -16.12
CA THR A 209 4.45 13.60 -14.85
C THR A 209 5.75 12.82 -15.03
N GLU A 210 6.87 13.56 -15.11
CA GLU A 210 8.20 12.99 -15.32
C GLU A 210 8.89 12.59 -14.01
N LYS A 211 8.63 13.32 -12.94
CA LYS A 211 9.24 13.10 -11.63
C LYS A 211 8.51 11.98 -10.90
N PHE A 212 9.28 11.12 -10.25
CA PHE A 212 8.75 10.04 -9.41
C PHE A 212 8.04 10.61 -8.17
N ASN A 213 8.71 11.54 -7.51
CA ASN A 213 8.16 12.30 -6.39
C ASN A 213 8.15 13.81 -6.69
N ARG A 214 8.06 14.65 -5.65
CA ARG A 214 8.05 16.12 -5.82
C ARG A 214 9.33 16.67 -6.40
N GLU A 215 10.47 16.03 -6.17
CA GLU A 215 11.81 16.57 -6.41
C GLU A 215 12.55 15.81 -7.51
N LEU A 216 12.56 14.48 -7.45
CA LEU A 216 13.45 13.62 -8.22
C LEU A 216 12.69 12.72 -9.20
N ARG A 217 13.38 12.36 -10.29
CA ARG A 217 13.01 11.27 -11.18
C ARG A 217 13.42 9.94 -10.54
N PHE A 218 12.85 8.86 -10.98
CA PHE A 218 13.26 7.54 -10.47
C PHE A 218 14.72 7.20 -10.87
N SER A 219 15.13 7.62 -12.07
CA SER A 219 16.52 7.51 -12.53
C SER A 219 17.55 8.27 -11.69
N ASP A 220 17.13 9.33 -11.00
CA ASP A 220 18.03 10.09 -10.15
C ASP A 220 18.41 9.32 -8.89
N TYR A 221 17.48 8.51 -8.36
CA TYR A 221 17.74 7.56 -7.28
C TYR A 221 18.64 6.40 -7.74
N ASP A 222 18.49 5.94 -8.97
CA ASP A 222 19.37 4.91 -9.54
C ASP A 222 20.84 5.39 -9.58
N ILE A 223 21.06 6.60 -10.05
CA ILE A 223 22.40 7.24 -10.06
C ILE A 223 22.92 7.43 -8.63
N LEU A 224 22.07 7.88 -7.69
CA LEU A 224 22.44 8.10 -6.30
C LEU A 224 22.97 6.80 -5.67
N PHE A 225 22.19 5.71 -5.74
CA PHE A 225 22.53 4.45 -5.10
C PHE A 225 23.73 3.78 -5.77
N HIS A 226 23.83 3.85 -7.09
CA HIS A 226 25.02 3.37 -7.79
C HIS A 226 26.31 4.09 -7.37
N ASN A 227 26.27 5.40 -7.16
CA ASN A 227 27.41 6.17 -6.70
C ASN A 227 27.77 5.87 -5.24
N GLU A 228 26.78 5.68 -4.36
CA GLU A 228 27.02 5.26 -2.97
C GLU A 228 27.72 3.91 -2.92
N ASP A 229 27.25 2.93 -3.69
CA ASP A 229 27.86 1.61 -3.76
C ASP A 229 29.29 1.66 -4.32
N ALA A 230 29.54 2.48 -5.34
CA ALA A 230 30.88 2.68 -5.88
C ALA A 230 31.82 3.28 -4.84
N GLN A 231 31.39 4.24 -4.03
CA GLN A 231 32.18 4.83 -2.94
C GLN A 231 32.49 3.80 -1.85
N LEU A 232 31.51 2.98 -1.43
CA LEU A 232 31.73 1.95 -0.43
C LEU A 232 32.78 0.91 -0.87
N CYS A 233 32.80 0.53 -2.15
CA CYS A 233 33.78 -0.38 -2.71
C CYS A 233 35.23 0.15 -2.63
N TRP A 234 35.43 1.48 -2.64
CA TRP A 234 36.77 2.09 -2.51
C TRP A 234 37.32 2.04 -1.06
N PHE A 235 36.44 2.00 -0.06
CA PHE A 235 36.82 1.95 1.35
C PHE A 235 36.99 0.54 1.91
N THR A 236 36.61 -0.49 1.16
CA THR A 236 36.66 -1.90 1.59
C THR A 236 37.80 -2.71 0.94
N GLN A 237 38.66 -2.07 0.13
CA GLN A 237 39.91 -2.60 -0.41
C GLN A 237 41.10 -2.10 0.42
#